data_7ca3c93ad89ed8303f0cc575d35cfa23
#
_entry.id   7ca3c93ad89ed8303f0cc575d35cfa23
#
_cell.length_a   1.000
_cell.length_b   1.000
_cell.length_c   1.000
_cell.angle_alpha   90.00
_cell.angle_beta   90.00
_cell.angle_gamma   90.00
#
_symmetry.space_group_name_H-M   'P 1'
#
loop_
_entity.id
_entity.type
_entity.pdbx_description
1 polymer ?
#
loop_
_entity_poly.entity_id
_entity_poly.type
_entity_poly.pdbx_seq_one_letter_code
_entity_poly.pdbx_strand_id
1 'polypeptide(L)'
;MKLCKGAVLALAVSYGLIYCHTNKSKFMLEQKGDSLTLIHITNPTNYILLPIEEAAEESRVRLDIGDAADTDMDIRLAQTKVDYWVPFVLPADAKTVTVRVQKSLGDALCWKEMKLSDTFDPSHTDKFRPVYHHAPLYGWMNNANGLVYEDEEYHLYYQYNPYGSKWGNMHWGHSISKDLMHWEHLAPAIVRDTLGHIFAGSSIVDQENVAGYGTGTILAFYTSASDKNGQIQCLAYSNDNGRTFTKYDKNPILRSSDRRKDFRDPKVFWYAPGNKWIIVAADKEMRFYDSEDLKDWNYMSSFGEGYGVQPCQFECPDMVELPVDGDTEHKKWALIVNVNPGCYFGGSATQYFIGDFDGTRFICDSKPDVTKWLDWGKDHYATVSFSNMGRRVIVVPWMSNWQYCNNVPTKPFRGVNALPRELGLYTQSGDIYLSAAPVAEVKNLRKETKEIPAFTVANDYHIESLLPDNEGAYELSLDITAEKAEIIGFSLFNDKGEKVDIYFNLPERKLVMDRTKSGIVDFGKNSVTHEIEVHDRRKTTSINYIDDFALA
;
A
#
# COMPACT_ATOMS: atom_id res chain seq x y z
N MET A 1 -21.10 35.26 -66.34
CA MET A 1 -19.89 34.71 -65.71
C MET A 1 -20.20 34.50 -64.23
N LYS A 2 -20.66 33.30 -63.84
CA LYS A 2 -21.01 32.90 -62.46
C LYS A 2 -20.04 31.83 -62.02
N LEU A 3 -19.25 32.14 -61.00
CA LEU A 3 -18.39 31.16 -60.32
C LEU A 3 -19.25 30.27 -59.42
N CYS A 4 -19.21 28.98 -59.66
CA CYS A 4 -19.68 27.97 -58.72
C CYS A 4 -18.61 27.74 -57.65
N LYS A 5 -18.98 27.93 -56.40
CA LYS A 5 -18.20 27.47 -55.23
C LYS A 5 -18.50 25.99 -55.05
N GLY A 6 -17.49 25.15 -55.24
CA GLY A 6 -17.58 23.72 -54.88
C GLY A 6 -17.46 23.56 -53.37
N ALA A 7 -18.47 22.97 -52.78
CA ALA A 7 -18.40 22.46 -51.41
C ALA A 7 -17.67 21.11 -51.39
N VAL A 8 -16.54 21.04 -50.72
CA VAL A 8 -15.86 19.77 -50.45
C VAL A 8 -16.59 19.13 -49.28
N LEU A 9 -17.34 18.04 -49.62
CA LEU A 9 -17.96 17.18 -48.63
C LEU A 9 -16.88 16.21 -48.13
N ALA A 10 -16.37 16.43 -46.92
CA ALA A 10 -15.51 15.45 -46.27
C ALA A 10 -16.37 14.26 -45.86
N LEU A 11 -16.29 13.15 -46.59
CA LEU A 11 -16.84 11.86 -46.19
C LEU A 11 -15.96 11.33 -45.03
N ALA A 12 -16.51 11.35 -43.81
CA ALA A 12 -15.98 10.58 -42.71
C ALA A 12 -16.29 9.10 -42.98
N VAL A 13 -15.28 8.33 -43.39
CA VAL A 13 -15.41 6.88 -43.51
C VAL A 13 -15.31 6.27 -42.12
N SER A 14 -16.46 5.92 -41.56
CA SER A 14 -16.51 5.13 -40.32
C SER A 14 -16.36 3.65 -40.67
N TYR A 15 -15.21 3.07 -40.32
CA TYR A 15 -15.05 1.62 -40.32
C TYR A 15 -15.60 1.08 -38.99
N GLY A 16 -16.83 0.60 -39.01
CA GLY A 16 -17.41 -0.11 -37.86
C GLY A 16 -16.98 -1.59 -37.87
N LEU A 17 -16.07 -1.96 -37.00
CA LEU A 17 -15.81 -3.36 -36.66
C LEU A 17 -16.83 -3.81 -35.61
N ILE A 18 -17.73 -4.73 -35.98
CA ILE A 18 -18.73 -5.29 -35.04
C ILE A 18 -18.14 -6.58 -34.45
N TYR A 19 -17.87 -6.57 -33.16
CA TYR A 19 -17.49 -7.77 -32.41
C TYR A 19 -18.69 -8.28 -31.60
N CYS A 20 -19.12 -9.50 -31.85
CA CYS A 20 -20.26 -10.12 -31.18
C CYS A 20 -19.79 -11.14 -30.16
N HIS A 21 -20.07 -10.88 -28.88
CA HIS A 21 -19.86 -11.81 -27.76
C HIS A 21 -21.18 -12.07 -27.05
N THR A 22 -21.86 -13.12 -27.32
CA THR A 22 -23.20 -13.51 -26.90
C THR A 22 -24.33 -12.88 -27.75
N ASN A 23 -25.47 -13.52 -27.78
CA ASN A 23 -26.61 -13.09 -28.65
C ASN A 23 -27.27 -11.76 -28.20
N LYS A 24 -26.78 -11.06 -27.15
CA LYS A 24 -27.42 -9.87 -26.57
C LYS A 24 -26.50 -8.66 -26.45
N SER A 25 -25.23 -8.84 -26.11
CA SER A 25 -24.29 -7.74 -25.83
C SER A 25 -23.39 -7.47 -27.02
N LYS A 26 -23.23 -6.20 -27.42
CA LYS A 26 -22.41 -5.79 -28.55
C LYS A 26 -21.69 -4.49 -28.22
N PHE A 27 -20.49 -4.35 -28.78
CA PHE A 27 -19.83 -3.05 -28.81
C PHE A 27 -19.41 -2.66 -30.23
N MET A 28 -19.32 -1.37 -30.49
CA MET A 28 -18.89 -0.77 -31.74
C MET A 28 -17.87 0.32 -31.43
N LEU A 29 -16.81 0.37 -32.22
CA LEU A 29 -15.80 1.41 -32.14
C LEU A 29 -16.11 2.55 -33.09
N GLU A 30 -16.08 3.76 -32.62
CA GLU A 30 -16.18 4.99 -33.41
C GLU A 30 -14.93 5.83 -33.19
N GLN A 31 -14.11 6.02 -34.19
CA GLN A 31 -12.95 6.89 -34.13
C GLN A 31 -13.34 8.33 -34.47
N LYS A 32 -13.04 9.27 -33.56
CA LYS A 32 -13.29 10.70 -33.71
C LYS A 32 -11.98 11.48 -33.87
N GLY A 33 -11.56 11.63 -35.16
CA GLY A 33 -10.25 12.24 -35.45
C GLY A 33 -9.09 11.39 -34.95
N ASP A 34 -7.94 12.03 -34.71
CA ASP A 34 -6.68 11.35 -34.38
C ASP A 34 -6.45 11.15 -32.88
N SER A 35 -7.39 11.58 -32.02
CA SER A 35 -7.14 11.62 -30.56
C SER A 35 -8.23 11.00 -29.69
N LEU A 36 -9.32 10.49 -30.25
CA LEU A 36 -10.44 9.99 -29.48
C LEU A 36 -11.07 8.76 -30.14
N THR A 37 -11.23 7.70 -29.39
CA THR A 37 -12.04 6.52 -29.75
C THR A 37 -13.20 6.37 -28.76
N LEU A 38 -14.41 6.18 -29.28
CA LEU A 38 -15.59 5.87 -28.49
C LEU A 38 -15.93 4.38 -28.66
N ILE A 39 -16.19 3.71 -27.54
CA ILE A 39 -16.64 2.33 -27.49
C ILE A 39 -18.12 2.38 -27.10
N HIS A 40 -19.02 2.23 -28.06
CA HIS A 40 -20.46 2.20 -27.83
C HIS A 40 -20.87 0.77 -27.50
N ILE A 41 -21.42 0.56 -26.30
CA ILE A 41 -21.82 -0.77 -25.82
C ILE A 41 -23.34 -0.77 -25.65
N THR A 42 -24.00 -1.76 -26.26
CA THR A 42 -25.45 -2.00 -26.12
C THR A 42 -25.67 -3.26 -25.29
N ASN A 43 -26.57 -3.19 -24.31
CA ASN A 43 -26.81 -4.22 -23.30
C ASN A 43 -25.47 -4.65 -22.66
N PRO A 44 -24.80 -3.77 -21.88
CA PRO A 44 -23.50 -4.06 -21.33
C PRO A 44 -23.53 -5.31 -20.43
N THR A 45 -22.42 -6.02 -20.39
CA THR A 45 -22.11 -7.04 -19.39
C THR A 45 -21.56 -6.34 -18.12
N ASN A 46 -21.24 -7.11 -17.08
CA ASN A 46 -20.64 -6.55 -15.86
C ASN A 46 -19.30 -5.86 -16.12
N TYR A 47 -18.55 -6.35 -17.11
CA TYR A 47 -17.21 -5.85 -17.41
C TYR A 47 -16.97 -5.70 -18.92
N ILE A 48 -16.12 -4.75 -19.28
CA ILE A 48 -15.26 -4.85 -20.45
C ILE A 48 -13.85 -5.20 -19.97
N LEU A 49 -13.30 -6.31 -20.46
CA LEU A 49 -11.94 -6.73 -20.16
C LEU A 49 -10.99 -5.98 -21.08
N LEU A 50 -10.17 -5.12 -20.47
CA LEU A 50 -9.20 -4.27 -21.16
C LEU A 50 -7.85 -4.99 -21.23
N PRO A 51 -7.28 -5.22 -22.42
CA PRO A 51 -5.96 -5.81 -22.58
C PRO A 51 -4.88 -4.78 -22.27
N ILE A 52 -3.94 -5.13 -21.41
CA ILE A 52 -2.87 -4.28 -20.88
C ILE A 52 -1.52 -4.66 -21.48
N GLU A 53 -0.75 -3.64 -21.84
CA GLU A 53 0.68 -3.73 -22.15
C GLU A 53 1.44 -2.78 -21.22
N GLU A 54 2.16 -3.31 -20.22
CA GLU A 54 2.81 -2.50 -19.18
C GLU A 54 3.83 -1.48 -19.69
N ALA A 55 4.42 -1.75 -20.84
CA ALA A 55 5.36 -0.85 -21.50
C ALA A 55 4.68 0.25 -22.35
N ALA A 56 3.37 0.13 -22.61
CA ALA A 56 2.65 1.12 -23.38
C ALA A 56 2.50 2.43 -22.62
N GLU A 57 2.33 3.52 -23.33
CA GLU A 57 1.95 4.80 -22.75
C GLU A 57 0.50 4.77 -22.25
N GLU A 58 0.21 5.57 -21.24
CA GLU A 58 -1.13 5.70 -20.69
C GLU A 58 -2.09 6.35 -21.67
N SER A 59 -3.29 5.80 -21.72
CA SER A 59 -4.45 6.37 -22.39
C SER A 59 -5.48 6.74 -21.35
N ARG A 60 -6.10 7.91 -21.49
CA ARG A 60 -7.16 8.33 -20.57
C ARG A 60 -8.47 7.66 -20.97
N VAL A 61 -9.02 6.86 -20.07
CA VAL A 61 -10.25 6.10 -20.26
C VAL A 61 -11.32 6.62 -19.30
N ARG A 62 -12.53 6.85 -19.81
CA ARG A 62 -13.67 7.32 -19.04
C ARG A 62 -14.94 6.62 -19.45
N LEU A 63 -15.79 6.33 -18.48
CA LEU A 63 -17.14 5.84 -18.70
C LEU A 63 -18.10 7.04 -18.77
N ASP A 64 -18.88 7.13 -19.85
CA ASP A 64 -19.97 8.12 -19.97
C ASP A 64 -21.30 7.37 -19.87
N ILE A 65 -22.13 7.73 -18.89
CA ILE A 65 -23.47 7.16 -18.65
C ILE A 65 -24.49 8.27 -18.82
N GLY A 66 -25.20 8.25 -19.95
CA GLY A 66 -26.14 9.33 -20.27
C GLY A 66 -25.41 10.69 -20.34
N ASP A 67 -25.93 11.68 -19.59
CA ASP A 67 -25.34 13.02 -19.52
C ASP A 67 -24.28 13.14 -18.39
N ALA A 68 -24.11 12.11 -17.55
CA ALA A 68 -23.11 12.07 -16.50
C ALA A 68 -21.80 11.48 -17.02
N ALA A 69 -20.71 12.16 -16.72
CA ALA A 69 -19.37 11.66 -16.99
C ALA A 69 -18.75 11.15 -15.71
N ASP A 70 -18.21 9.95 -15.71
CA ASP A 70 -17.43 9.38 -14.64
C ASP A 70 -15.99 9.94 -14.66
N THR A 71 -15.19 9.52 -13.71
CA THR A 71 -13.80 9.96 -13.54
C THR A 71 -12.90 9.36 -14.62
N ASP A 72 -11.94 10.16 -15.09
CA ASP A 72 -10.90 9.69 -16.00
C ASP A 72 -9.96 8.72 -15.27
N MET A 73 -9.62 7.59 -15.93
CA MET A 73 -8.62 6.61 -15.52
C MET A 73 -7.48 6.57 -16.54
N ASP A 74 -6.26 6.52 -16.07
CA ASP A 74 -5.08 6.41 -16.94
C ASP A 74 -4.70 4.92 -17.07
N ILE A 75 -4.88 4.33 -18.27
CA ILE A 75 -4.76 2.88 -18.52
C ILE A 75 -3.78 2.63 -19.66
N ARG A 76 -2.87 1.66 -19.50
CA ARG A 76 -1.87 1.26 -20.49
C ARG A 76 -2.44 0.20 -21.41
N LEU A 77 -3.30 0.61 -22.35
CA LEU A 77 -3.94 -0.29 -23.31
C LEU A 77 -2.91 -0.91 -24.27
N ALA A 78 -3.08 -2.21 -24.57
CA ALA A 78 -2.18 -2.98 -25.41
C ALA A 78 -2.10 -2.41 -26.84
N GLN A 79 -0.90 -2.07 -27.27
CA GLN A 79 -0.59 -1.60 -28.61
C GLN A 79 -0.06 -2.72 -29.51
N THR A 80 0.92 -3.48 -29.01
CA THR A 80 1.65 -4.49 -29.80
C THR A 80 1.54 -5.90 -29.22
N LYS A 81 1.37 -6.03 -27.91
CA LYS A 81 1.21 -7.31 -27.19
C LYS A 81 0.25 -7.14 -26.02
N VAL A 82 -0.30 -8.25 -25.55
CA VAL A 82 -1.10 -8.28 -24.30
C VAL A 82 -0.26 -8.95 -23.23
N ASP A 83 0.02 -8.22 -22.15
CA ASP A 83 0.66 -8.80 -20.96
C ASP A 83 -0.38 -9.51 -20.08
N TYR A 84 -1.59 -8.91 -19.90
CA TYR A 84 -2.74 -9.47 -19.16
C TYR A 84 -4.01 -8.63 -19.45
N TRP A 85 -5.16 -9.04 -18.88
CA TRP A 85 -6.41 -8.28 -18.93
C TRP A 85 -6.79 -7.77 -17.53
N VAL A 86 -7.47 -6.63 -17.51
CA VAL A 86 -8.10 -6.08 -16.29
C VAL A 86 -9.59 -5.83 -16.51
N PRO A 87 -10.43 -6.00 -15.50
CA PRO A 87 -11.85 -5.71 -15.60
C PRO A 87 -12.09 -4.20 -15.46
N PHE A 88 -12.79 -3.61 -16.40
CA PHE A 88 -13.35 -2.28 -16.27
C PHE A 88 -14.85 -2.45 -16.06
N VAL A 89 -15.36 -2.00 -14.90
CA VAL A 89 -16.75 -2.22 -14.49
C VAL A 89 -17.70 -1.41 -15.36
N LEU A 90 -18.76 -2.04 -15.83
CA LEU A 90 -19.83 -1.43 -16.59
C LEU A 90 -21.16 -1.51 -15.81
N PRO A 91 -22.05 -0.52 -15.92
CA PRO A 91 -23.38 -0.59 -15.35
C PRO A 91 -24.26 -1.56 -16.15
N ALA A 92 -24.33 -2.81 -15.69
CA ALA A 92 -25.03 -3.90 -16.39
C ALA A 92 -26.54 -3.69 -16.53
N ASP A 93 -27.14 -2.82 -15.74
CA ASP A 93 -28.54 -2.41 -15.78
C ASP A 93 -28.84 -1.32 -16.84
N ALA A 94 -27.80 -0.66 -17.37
CA ALA A 94 -27.95 0.32 -18.41
C ALA A 94 -28.27 -0.33 -19.77
N LYS A 95 -29.07 0.33 -20.60
CA LYS A 95 -29.33 -0.14 -21.97
C LYS A 95 -28.15 0.11 -22.90
N THR A 96 -27.49 1.22 -22.71
CA THR A 96 -26.32 1.64 -23.50
C THR A 96 -25.33 2.41 -22.61
N VAL A 97 -24.04 2.20 -22.86
CA VAL A 97 -22.96 2.96 -22.26
C VAL A 97 -21.93 3.30 -23.32
N THR A 98 -21.19 4.37 -23.09
CA THR A 98 -20.06 4.75 -23.93
C THR A 98 -18.79 4.80 -23.10
N VAL A 99 -17.75 4.07 -23.51
CA VAL A 99 -16.42 4.21 -22.93
C VAL A 99 -15.60 5.08 -23.88
N ARG A 100 -15.08 6.16 -23.34
CA ARG A 100 -14.26 7.13 -24.06
C ARG A 100 -12.78 6.85 -23.81
N VAL A 101 -12.00 6.68 -24.86
CA VAL A 101 -10.56 6.50 -24.81
C VAL A 101 -9.90 7.68 -25.50
N GLN A 102 -9.27 8.55 -24.72
CA GLN A 102 -8.50 9.69 -25.23
C GLN A 102 -7.07 9.21 -25.53
N LYS A 103 -6.66 9.42 -26.71
CA LYS A 103 -5.45 9.10 -27.45
C LYS A 103 -5.79 8.24 -28.65
N SER A 104 -5.27 8.60 -29.81
CA SER A 104 -5.38 7.72 -30.96
C SER A 104 -4.41 6.57 -30.80
N LEU A 105 -4.93 5.37 -30.80
CA LEU A 105 -4.14 4.14 -30.76
C LEU A 105 -4.08 3.46 -32.14
N GLY A 106 -4.64 4.10 -33.19
CA GLY A 106 -4.66 3.58 -34.56
C GLY A 106 -5.13 2.14 -34.61
N ASP A 107 -4.31 1.25 -35.21
CA ASP A 107 -4.58 -0.19 -35.33
C ASP A 107 -4.10 -0.98 -34.08
N ALA A 108 -4.05 -0.37 -32.89
CA ALA A 108 -3.58 -1.01 -31.68
C ALA A 108 -4.28 -2.34 -31.40
N LEU A 109 -3.52 -3.28 -30.84
CA LEU A 109 -3.99 -4.63 -30.55
C LEU A 109 -5.17 -4.64 -29.58
N CYS A 110 -5.26 -3.66 -28.68
CA CYS A 110 -6.34 -3.58 -27.70
C CYS A 110 -7.74 -3.62 -28.32
N TRP A 111 -7.94 -3.04 -29.51
CA TRP A 111 -9.24 -3.04 -30.18
C TRP A 111 -9.71 -4.42 -30.61
N LYS A 112 -8.78 -5.33 -30.86
CA LYS A 112 -9.06 -6.73 -31.29
C LYS A 112 -9.20 -7.67 -30.09
N GLU A 113 -8.52 -7.34 -28.99
CA GLU A 113 -8.39 -8.22 -27.83
C GLU A 113 -9.33 -7.88 -26.66
N MET A 114 -10.00 -6.71 -26.70
CA MET A 114 -10.98 -6.35 -25.67
C MET A 114 -12.23 -7.22 -25.78
N LYS A 115 -12.85 -7.55 -24.62
CA LYS A 115 -13.96 -8.51 -24.53
C LYS A 115 -15.00 -8.01 -23.55
N LEU A 116 -16.28 -8.18 -23.89
CA LEU A 116 -17.38 -8.07 -22.94
C LEU A 116 -17.52 -9.37 -22.15
N SER A 117 -17.67 -9.29 -20.83
CA SER A 117 -17.79 -10.46 -19.96
C SER A 117 -18.64 -10.16 -18.73
N ASP A 118 -19.43 -11.14 -18.28
CA ASP A 118 -20.15 -11.07 -17.01
C ASP A 118 -19.26 -11.50 -15.83
N THR A 119 -18.12 -12.11 -16.11
CA THR A 119 -17.18 -12.60 -15.09
C THR A 119 -15.75 -12.17 -15.41
N PHE A 120 -14.95 -12.04 -14.37
CA PHE A 120 -13.51 -11.90 -14.46
C PHE A 120 -12.87 -12.92 -13.51
N ASP A 121 -11.98 -13.73 -14.04
CA ASP A 121 -11.18 -14.65 -13.24
C ASP A 121 -9.80 -14.02 -12.99
N PRO A 122 -9.51 -13.58 -11.76
CA PRO A 122 -8.22 -13.03 -11.39
C PRO A 122 -7.16 -14.09 -11.14
N SER A 123 -7.51 -15.38 -11.23
CA SER A 123 -6.56 -16.46 -10.99
C SER A 123 -5.46 -16.45 -12.04
N HIS A 124 -4.24 -16.59 -11.60
CA HIS A 124 -3.06 -16.70 -12.44
C HIS A 124 -1.93 -17.37 -11.66
N THR A 125 -1.03 -18.00 -12.38
CA THR A 125 0.18 -18.59 -11.83
C THR A 125 1.35 -17.63 -12.07
N ASP A 126 1.61 -16.74 -11.13
CA ASP A 126 2.81 -15.91 -11.14
C ASP A 126 3.89 -16.58 -10.28
N LYS A 127 5.09 -16.70 -10.84
CA LYS A 127 6.24 -17.32 -10.18
C LYS A 127 6.59 -16.67 -8.83
N PHE A 128 6.32 -15.37 -8.70
CA PHE A 128 6.69 -14.56 -7.53
C PHE A 128 5.50 -14.25 -6.62
N ARG A 129 4.36 -14.91 -6.81
CA ARG A 129 3.23 -14.74 -5.88
C ARG A 129 3.60 -15.33 -4.52
N PRO A 130 3.47 -14.51 -3.44
CA PRO A 130 3.79 -14.99 -2.10
C PRO A 130 2.82 -16.09 -1.66
N VAL A 131 3.31 -17.03 -0.84
CA VAL A 131 2.52 -18.17 -0.34
C VAL A 131 1.63 -17.76 0.83
N TYR A 132 2.09 -16.86 1.69
CA TYR A 132 1.41 -16.48 2.93
C TYR A 132 1.34 -14.97 3.19
N HIS A 133 1.99 -14.15 2.40
CA HIS A 133 1.82 -12.69 2.50
C HIS A 133 0.57 -12.24 1.75
N HIS A 134 -0.14 -11.27 2.29
CA HIS A 134 -1.23 -10.63 1.57
C HIS A 134 -0.69 -9.87 0.35
N ALA A 135 -1.30 -10.11 -0.81
CA ALA A 135 -1.04 -9.42 -2.06
C ALA A 135 -2.32 -9.30 -2.87
N PRO A 136 -2.55 -8.26 -3.67
CA PRO A 136 -3.77 -8.13 -4.44
C PRO A 136 -3.86 -9.25 -5.48
N LEU A 137 -5.07 -9.66 -5.83
CA LEU A 137 -5.27 -10.68 -6.87
C LEU A 137 -4.68 -10.25 -8.21
N TYR A 138 -4.84 -8.98 -8.56
CA TYR A 138 -4.29 -8.31 -9.74
C TYR A 138 -4.14 -6.82 -9.44
N GLY A 139 -3.53 -6.06 -10.34
CA GLY A 139 -3.35 -4.62 -10.16
C GLY A 139 -2.15 -4.24 -9.27
N TRP A 140 -2.07 -2.98 -8.92
CA TRP A 140 -1.05 -2.43 -8.04
C TRP A 140 -1.56 -2.26 -6.62
N MET A 141 -0.72 -2.58 -5.63
CA MET A 141 -0.94 -2.25 -4.22
C MET A 141 0.30 -1.59 -3.63
N ASN A 142 0.10 -0.56 -2.80
CA ASN A 142 1.14 -0.04 -1.91
C ASN A 142 0.63 0.06 -0.47
N ASN A 143 0.58 1.22 0.14
CA ASN A 143 0.30 1.44 1.55
C ASN A 143 -0.98 0.73 2.03
N ALA A 144 -0.88 -0.03 3.11
CA ALA A 144 -2.05 -0.36 3.92
C ALA A 144 -2.61 0.93 4.52
N ASN A 145 -3.92 1.04 4.64
CA ASN A 145 -4.61 2.19 5.22
C ASN A 145 -5.99 1.81 5.73
N GLY A 146 -6.60 2.68 6.53
CA GLY A 146 -7.96 2.46 7.00
C GLY A 146 -8.13 1.18 7.85
N LEU A 147 -7.07 0.64 8.43
CA LEU A 147 -7.12 -0.62 9.17
C LEU A 147 -8.06 -0.52 10.37
N VAL A 148 -9.04 -1.42 10.45
CA VAL A 148 -10.03 -1.45 11.53
C VAL A 148 -10.46 -2.88 11.85
N TYR A 149 -10.69 -3.17 13.12
CA TYR A 149 -11.26 -4.44 13.59
C TYR A 149 -12.68 -4.21 14.08
N GLU A 150 -13.65 -4.89 13.49
CA GLU A 150 -15.07 -4.81 13.86
C GLU A 150 -15.77 -6.13 13.55
N ASP A 151 -16.75 -6.52 14.35
CA ASP A 151 -17.53 -7.75 14.19
C ASP A 151 -16.68 -9.01 13.93
N GLU A 152 -15.61 -9.17 14.73
CA GLU A 152 -14.66 -10.29 14.60
C GLU A 152 -13.94 -10.38 13.25
N GLU A 153 -13.89 -9.27 12.49
CA GLU A 153 -13.18 -9.18 11.21
C GLU A 153 -12.12 -8.09 11.23
N TYR A 154 -10.96 -8.41 10.70
CA TYR A 154 -9.89 -7.46 10.38
C TYR A 154 -10.13 -6.92 8.98
N HIS A 155 -10.38 -5.63 8.85
CA HIS A 155 -10.49 -4.96 7.55
C HIS A 155 -9.15 -4.36 7.18
N LEU A 156 -8.57 -4.84 6.10
CA LEU A 156 -7.36 -4.32 5.48
C LEU A 156 -7.76 -3.56 4.21
N TYR A 157 -7.77 -2.24 4.28
CA TYR A 157 -7.83 -1.42 3.08
C TYR A 157 -6.39 -1.08 2.65
N TYR A 158 -6.22 -0.79 1.37
CA TYR A 158 -4.90 -0.50 0.81
C TYR A 158 -5.01 0.38 -0.44
N GLN A 159 -3.94 1.12 -0.72
CA GLN A 159 -3.81 1.88 -1.96
C GLN A 159 -3.81 0.93 -3.14
N TYR A 160 -4.74 1.13 -4.07
CA TYR A 160 -5.02 0.15 -5.12
C TYR A 160 -5.24 0.80 -6.49
N ASN A 161 -4.56 0.29 -7.51
CA ASN A 161 -4.88 0.54 -8.91
C ASN A 161 -5.39 -0.74 -9.57
N PRO A 162 -6.68 -0.88 -9.86
CA PRO A 162 -7.24 -2.08 -10.50
C PRO A 162 -6.95 -2.16 -12.00
N TYR A 163 -6.40 -1.13 -12.61
CA TYR A 163 -6.26 -1.03 -14.07
C TYR A 163 -4.84 -1.27 -14.58
N GLY A 164 -3.97 -1.80 -13.75
CA GLY A 164 -2.61 -2.16 -14.11
C GLY A 164 -1.69 -2.32 -12.91
N SER A 165 -0.56 -3.00 -13.09
CA SER A 165 0.39 -3.31 -12.04
C SER A 165 1.44 -2.19 -11.81
N LYS A 166 1.09 -0.94 -12.11
CA LYS A 166 1.88 0.26 -11.80
C LYS A 166 1.08 1.23 -10.97
N TRP A 167 1.79 2.08 -10.23
CA TRP A 167 1.13 3.13 -9.45
C TRP A 167 0.29 4.05 -10.34
N GLY A 168 -0.90 4.38 -9.92
CA GLY A 168 -1.85 5.26 -10.60
C GLY A 168 -3.28 5.00 -10.12
N ASN A 169 -4.26 5.78 -10.56
CA ASN A 169 -5.70 5.57 -10.35
C ASN A 169 -6.09 5.14 -8.93
N MET A 170 -5.50 5.74 -7.88
CA MET A 170 -5.63 5.25 -6.51
C MET A 170 -7.08 5.16 -6.03
N HIS A 171 -7.42 3.97 -5.54
CA HIS A 171 -8.64 3.58 -4.83
C HIS A 171 -8.23 3.03 -3.46
N TRP A 172 -9.16 2.78 -2.57
CA TRP A 172 -8.97 1.85 -1.46
C TRP A 172 -9.45 0.46 -1.90
N GLY A 173 -8.48 -0.45 -2.15
CA GLY A 173 -8.74 -1.88 -2.25
C GLY A 173 -9.17 -2.41 -0.89
N HIS A 174 -9.75 -3.62 -0.82
CA HIS A 174 -10.29 -4.15 0.42
C HIS A 174 -10.08 -5.66 0.52
N SER A 175 -9.60 -6.10 1.67
CA SER A 175 -9.57 -7.50 2.06
C SER A 175 -9.98 -7.63 3.53
N ILE A 176 -10.57 -8.79 3.88
CA ILE A 176 -10.96 -9.10 5.26
C ILE A 176 -10.31 -10.39 5.71
N SER A 177 -10.11 -10.51 7.02
CA SER A 177 -9.57 -11.72 7.65
C SER A 177 -10.15 -11.90 9.05
N LYS A 178 -10.27 -13.16 9.51
CA LYS A 178 -10.60 -13.49 10.90
C LYS A 178 -9.37 -13.78 11.75
N ASP A 179 -8.22 -13.96 11.13
CA ASP A 179 -7.00 -14.42 11.80
C ASP A 179 -5.72 -13.71 11.34
N LEU A 180 -5.83 -12.60 10.59
CA LEU A 180 -4.71 -11.83 10.03
C LEU A 180 -3.84 -12.58 9.00
N MET A 181 -4.09 -13.87 8.77
CA MET A 181 -3.27 -14.73 7.91
C MET A 181 -3.99 -15.13 6.62
N HIS A 182 -5.29 -15.44 6.72
CA HIS A 182 -6.12 -15.84 5.59
C HIS A 182 -7.03 -14.68 5.19
N TRP A 183 -6.82 -14.17 3.98
CA TRP A 183 -7.48 -12.97 3.48
C TRP A 183 -8.47 -13.27 2.38
N GLU A 184 -9.69 -12.78 2.53
CA GLU A 184 -10.71 -12.74 1.48
C GLU A 184 -10.68 -11.36 0.79
N HIS A 185 -10.52 -11.35 -0.53
CA HIS A 185 -10.50 -10.13 -1.32
C HIS A 185 -11.91 -9.69 -1.69
N LEU A 186 -12.21 -8.43 -1.48
CA LEU A 186 -13.49 -7.80 -1.79
C LEU A 186 -13.34 -6.76 -2.90
N ALA A 187 -14.46 -6.20 -3.34
CA ALA A 187 -14.46 -5.05 -4.24
C ALA A 187 -13.79 -3.84 -3.58
N PRO A 188 -13.20 -2.91 -4.34
CA PRO A 188 -12.67 -1.66 -3.78
C PRO A 188 -13.74 -0.93 -2.95
N ALA A 189 -13.38 -0.57 -1.71
CA ALA A 189 -14.30 0.03 -0.75
C ALA A 189 -14.56 1.52 -1.01
N ILE A 190 -13.52 2.26 -1.43
CA ILE A 190 -13.63 3.69 -1.79
C ILE A 190 -12.99 3.87 -3.16
N VAL A 191 -13.81 4.24 -4.15
CA VAL A 191 -13.33 4.45 -5.51
C VAL A 191 -13.00 5.92 -5.77
N ARG A 192 -12.00 6.15 -6.65
CA ARG A 192 -11.65 7.46 -7.16
C ARG A 192 -12.88 8.16 -7.77
N ASP A 193 -12.94 9.48 -7.61
CA ASP A 193 -14.00 10.33 -8.16
C ASP A 193 -13.45 11.65 -8.72
N THR A 194 -14.33 12.58 -9.02
CA THR A 194 -13.98 13.90 -9.57
C THR A 194 -13.21 14.81 -8.61
N LEU A 195 -13.17 14.50 -7.30
CA LEU A 195 -12.30 15.20 -6.36
C LEU A 195 -10.84 14.80 -6.52
N GLY A 196 -10.58 13.54 -6.88
CA GLY A 196 -9.22 13.06 -7.13
C GLY A 196 -9.00 11.59 -6.81
N HIS A 197 -7.73 11.21 -6.75
CA HIS A 197 -7.27 9.92 -6.25
C HIS A 197 -7.63 9.74 -4.77
N ILE A 198 -7.87 8.52 -4.35
CA ILE A 198 -8.08 8.18 -2.94
C ILE A 198 -6.73 7.75 -2.35
N PHE A 199 -6.06 8.67 -1.65
CA PHE A 199 -4.79 8.39 -0.97
C PHE A 199 -5.02 7.81 0.42
N ALA A 200 -3.93 7.53 1.15
CA ALA A 200 -3.97 6.87 2.43
C ALA A 200 -4.72 7.66 3.51
N GLY A 201 -4.97 6.98 4.62
CA GLY A 201 -5.68 7.50 5.77
C GLY A 201 -5.98 6.41 6.79
N SER A 202 -6.96 6.63 7.66
CA SER A 202 -7.32 5.73 8.74
C SER A 202 -8.83 5.51 8.83
N SER A 203 -9.25 4.46 9.54
CA SER A 203 -10.66 4.26 9.89
C SER A 203 -10.81 4.13 11.40
N ILE A 204 -11.99 4.46 11.89
CA ILE A 204 -12.43 4.26 13.27
C ILE A 204 -13.85 3.70 13.29
N VAL A 205 -14.26 3.14 14.43
CA VAL A 205 -15.65 2.77 14.69
C VAL A 205 -16.27 3.85 15.57
N ASP A 206 -17.35 4.48 15.11
CA ASP A 206 -18.08 5.50 15.85
C ASP A 206 -19.13 4.84 16.76
N GLN A 207 -18.68 4.34 17.91
CA GLN A 207 -19.51 3.64 18.87
C GLN A 207 -20.57 4.55 19.52
N GLU A 208 -20.27 5.83 19.66
CA GLU A 208 -21.14 6.80 20.32
C GLU A 208 -22.01 7.61 19.36
N ASN A 209 -21.92 7.31 18.05
CA ASN A 209 -22.62 8.06 17.00
C ASN A 209 -22.32 9.57 17.00
N VAL A 210 -21.07 9.92 17.24
CA VAL A 210 -20.58 11.31 17.30
C VAL A 210 -20.74 12.00 15.95
N ALA A 211 -20.46 11.28 14.86
CA ALA A 211 -20.63 11.81 13.51
C ALA A 211 -22.09 11.81 13.01
N GLY A 212 -23.02 11.15 13.73
CA GLY A 212 -24.45 11.19 13.41
C GLY A 212 -24.89 10.29 12.25
N TYR A 213 -24.12 9.22 11.94
CA TYR A 213 -24.47 8.25 10.88
C TYR A 213 -25.00 6.92 11.42
N GLY A 214 -25.05 6.75 12.73
CA GLY A 214 -25.48 5.55 13.45
C GLY A 214 -24.38 5.00 14.36
N THR A 215 -24.78 4.34 15.44
CA THR A 215 -23.88 3.66 16.38
C THR A 215 -23.17 2.49 15.68
N GLY A 216 -21.85 2.36 15.86
CA GLY A 216 -21.06 1.31 15.23
C GLY A 216 -20.71 1.57 13.75
N THR A 217 -21.04 2.76 13.23
CA THR A 217 -20.64 3.15 11.87
C THR A 217 -19.12 3.17 11.74
N ILE A 218 -18.58 2.55 10.71
CA ILE A 218 -17.15 2.68 10.37
C ILE A 218 -16.95 3.98 9.59
N LEU A 219 -16.12 4.86 10.11
CA LEU A 219 -15.73 6.12 9.47
C LEU A 219 -14.35 5.98 8.86
N ALA A 220 -14.21 6.34 7.59
CA ALA A 220 -12.93 6.38 6.87
C ALA A 220 -12.51 7.84 6.63
N PHE A 221 -11.33 8.20 7.12
CA PHE A 221 -10.70 9.49 6.90
C PHE A 221 -9.57 9.28 5.88
N TYR A 222 -9.66 9.93 4.74
CA TYR A 222 -8.74 9.71 3.63
C TYR A 222 -8.33 11.02 2.96
N THR A 223 -7.23 10.99 2.25
CA THR A 223 -6.80 12.11 1.43
C THR A 223 -7.36 11.97 0.02
N SER A 224 -8.04 12.99 -0.47
CA SER A 224 -8.35 13.13 -1.90
C SER A 224 -7.30 14.01 -2.55
N ALA A 225 -6.67 13.54 -3.66
CA ALA A 225 -5.55 14.19 -4.31
C ALA A 225 -5.81 14.44 -5.79
N SER A 226 -5.70 15.70 -6.22
CA SER A 226 -5.80 16.10 -7.63
C SER A 226 -5.04 17.38 -7.91
N ASP A 227 -4.69 17.60 -9.17
CA ASP A 227 -4.05 18.86 -9.61
C ASP A 227 -4.90 20.10 -9.30
N LYS A 228 -6.24 19.94 -9.37
CA LYS A 228 -7.18 21.04 -9.16
C LYS A 228 -7.31 21.43 -7.69
N ASN A 229 -7.40 20.45 -6.80
CA ASN A 229 -7.73 20.65 -5.39
C ASN A 229 -6.52 20.56 -4.47
N GLY A 230 -5.35 20.09 -4.97
CA GLY A 230 -4.24 19.67 -4.15
C GLY A 230 -4.60 18.41 -3.36
N GLN A 231 -4.07 18.29 -2.15
CA GLN A 231 -4.37 17.22 -1.21
C GLN A 231 -5.25 17.76 -0.09
N ILE A 232 -6.41 17.12 0.08
CA ILE A 232 -7.47 17.54 1.00
C ILE A 232 -7.96 16.33 1.78
N GLN A 233 -8.30 16.50 3.07
CA GLN A 233 -8.79 15.40 3.89
C GLN A 233 -10.30 15.29 3.76
N CYS A 234 -10.76 14.06 3.58
CA CYS A 234 -12.14 13.73 3.32
C CYS A 234 -12.63 12.65 4.30
N LEU A 235 -13.95 12.57 4.45
CA LEU A 235 -14.66 11.60 5.27
C LEU A 235 -15.57 10.75 4.37
N ALA A 236 -15.61 9.45 4.67
CA ALA A 236 -16.66 8.54 4.18
C ALA A 236 -17.14 7.64 5.35
N TYR A 237 -18.32 7.09 5.23
CA TYR A 237 -18.91 6.25 6.27
C TYR A 237 -19.53 4.98 5.70
N SER A 238 -19.53 3.92 6.49
CA SER A 238 -20.07 2.60 6.16
C SER A 238 -21.02 2.13 7.24
N ASN A 239 -22.19 1.66 6.81
CA ASN A 239 -23.22 1.05 7.66
C ASN A 239 -23.43 -0.45 7.34
N ASP A 240 -22.52 -1.05 6.59
CA ASP A 240 -22.55 -2.45 6.16
C ASP A 240 -21.25 -3.20 6.57
N ASN A 241 -20.75 -2.88 7.76
CA ASN A 241 -19.52 -3.43 8.31
C ASN A 241 -18.33 -3.25 7.34
N GLY A 242 -18.11 -2.02 6.86
CA GLY A 242 -16.93 -1.68 6.05
C GLY A 242 -16.92 -2.23 4.62
N ARG A 243 -18.01 -2.85 4.13
CA ARG A 243 -18.07 -3.41 2.78
C ARG A 243 -18.12 -2.33 1.71
N THR A 244 -18.95 -1.30 1.95
CA THR A 244 -19.06 -0.14 1.07
C THR A 244 -19.05 1.16 1.87
N PHE A 245 -18.59 2.24 1.25
CA PHE A 245 -18.53 3.56 1.88
C PHE A 245 -19.31 4.60 1.08
N THR A 246 -20.09 5.40 1.79
CA THR A 246 -20.72 6.61 1.28
C THR A 246 -19.84 7.81 1.62
N LYS A 247 -19.42 8.56 0.62
CA LYS A 247 -18.62 9.78 0.82
C LYS A 247 -19.46 10.88 1.43
N TYR A 248 -18.90 11.62 2.38
CA TYR A 248 -19.56 12.77 2.99
C TYR A 248 -19.83 13.85 1.94
N ASP A 249 -21.04 14.35 1.87
CA ASP A 249 -21.53 15.29 0.85
C ASP A 249 -20.88 16.68 0.94
N LYS A 250 -20.35 17.04 2.14
CA LYS A 250 -19.68 18.31 2.38
C LYS A 250 -18.15 18.20 2.39
N ASN A 251 -17.60 17.11 1.83
CA ASN A 251 -16.15 17.01 1.69
C ASN A 251 -15.56 18.20 0.94
N PRO A 252 -14.36 18.66 1.31
CA PRO A 252 -13.48 18.11 2.33
C PRO A 252 -13.76 18.61 3.75
N ILE A 253 -13.39 17.78 4.74
CA ILE A 253 -13.48 18.15 6.16
C ILE A 253 -12.26 18.97 6.64
N LEU A 254 -11.12 18.86 5.95
CA LEU A 254 -9.91 19.58 6.32
C LEU A 254 -9.06 19.93 5.10
N ARG A 255 -8.54 21.15 5.07
CA ARG A 255 -7.60 21.65 4.06
C ARG A 255 -6.37 22.25 4.73
N SER A 256 -5.22 22.19 4.09
CA SER A 256 -4.06 22.99 4.52
C SER A 256 -4.36 24.48 4.31
N SER A 257 -4.10 25.29 5.34
CA SER A 257 -4.32 26.74 5.31
C SER A 257 -3.46 27.46 4.28
N ASP A 258 -2.30 26.92 3.98
CA ASP A 258 -1.30 27.47 3.05
C ASP A 258 -1.31 26.77 1.66
N ARG A 259 -2.36 25.99 1.37
CA ARG A 259 -2.57 25.24 0.10
C ARG A 259 -1.37 24.39 -0.31
N ARG A 260 -0.67 23.81 0.67
CA ARG A 260 0.45 22.91 0.40
C ARG A 260 0.02 21.70 -0.41
N LYS A 261 0.92 21.24 -1.30
CA LYS A 261 0.64 20.10 -2.17
C LYS A 261 0.71 18.75 -1.43
N ASP A 262 1.38 18.70 -0.28
CA ASP A 262 1.81 17.47 0.38
C ASP A 262 1.20 17.31 1.77
N PHE A 263 -0.07 17.70 1.94
CA PHE A 263 -0.84 17.56 3.16
C PHE A 263 -1.74 16.34 3.10
N ARG A 264 -1.36 15.21 3.74
CA ARG A 264 -2.01 13.91 3.55
C ARG A 264 -1.98 12.96 4.73
N ASP A 265 -2.61 11.79 4.51
CA ASP A 265 -2.57 10.55 5.32
C ASP A 265 -3.06 10.76 6.76
N PRO A 266 -4.33 11.16 6.97
CA PRO A 266 -4.86 11.47 8.29
C PRO A 266 -4.98 10.20 9.14
N LYS A 267 -4.34 10.18 10.33
CA LYS A 267 -4.59 9.21 11.39
C LYS A 267 -5.49 9.83 12.44
N VAL A 268 -6.65 9.21 12.66
CA VAL A 268 -7.63 9.62 13.66
C VAL A 268 -7.55 8.69 14.87
N PHE A 269 -7.55 9.25 16.07
CA PHE A 269 -7.62 8.51 17.32
C PHE A 269 -8.33 9.30 18.42
N TRP A 270 -8.86 8.58 19.41
CA TRP A 270 -9.51 9.16 20.58
C TRP A 270 -8.49 9.50 21.65
N TYR A 271 -8.50 10.73 22.15
CA TYR A 271 -7.68 11.16 23.29
C TYR A 271 -8.55 11.25 24.54
N ALA A 272 -8.57 10.17 25.32
CA ALA A 272 -9.45 10.03 26.48
C ALA A 272 -9.27 11.11 27.57
N PRO A 273 -8.03 11.53 27.95
CA PRO A 273 -7.87 12.56 28.98
C PRO A 273 -8.48 13.92 28.60
N GLY A 274 -8.55 14.22 27.32
CA GLY A 274 -9.12 15.47 26.80
C GLY A 274 -10.54 15.35 26.29
N ASN A 275 -11.13 14.13 26.30
CA ASN A 275 -12.47 13.82 25.76
C ASN A 275 -12.70 14.40 24.36
N LYS A 276 -11.76 14.13 23.43
CA LYS A 276 -11.77 14.66 22.08
C LYS A 276 -11.10 13.74 21.05
N TRP A 277 -11.45 13.89 19.82
CA TRP A 277 -10.81 13.24 18.69
C TRP A 277 -9.59 14.04 18.23
N ILE A 278 -8.55 13.33 17.79
CA ILE A 278 -7.33 13.91 17.28
C ILE A 278 -7.08 13.40 15.86
N ILE A 279 -6.70 14.29 14.95
CA ILE A 279 -6.03 13.95 13.68
C ILE A 279 -4.55 14.29 13.80
N VAL A 280 -3.68 13.36 13.40
CA VAL A 280 -2.33 13.67 12.96
C VAL A 280 -2.23 13.44 11.45
N ALA A 281 -1.78 14.43 10.70
CA ALA A 281 -1.63 14.38 9.25
C ALA A 281 -0.23 14.83 8.83
N ALA A 282 0.31 14.17 7.79
CA ALA A 282 1.63 14.47 7.27
C ALA A 282 1.62 15.72 6.37
N ASP A 283 2.65 16.53 6.55
CA ASP A 283 3.06 17.65 5.71
C ASP A 283 4.61 17.66 5.73
N LYS A 284 5.25 18.81 5.73
CA LYS A 284 6.68 18.96 6.10
C LYS A 284 6.95 18.56 7.56
N GLU A 285 5.92 18.53 8.35
CA GLU A 285 5.83 18.13 9.75
C GLU A 285 4.54 17.35 9.95
N MET A 286 4.42 16.62 11.05
CA MET A 286 3.15 16.06 11.49
C MET A 286 2.31 17.18 12.11
N ARG A 287 1.12 17.41 11.57
CA ARG A 287 0.18 18.42 12.05
C ARG A 287 -0.93 17.79 12.88
N PHE A 288 -1.19 18.35 14.04
CA PHE A 288 -2.23 17.89 14.96
C PHE A 288 -3.44 18.81 14.93
N TYR A 289 -4.60 18.18 14.89
CA TYR A 289 -5.90 18.85 14.93
C TYR A 289 -6.81 18.14 15.92
N ASP A 290 -7.76 18.87 16.55
CA ASP A 290 -8.79 18.27 17.38
C ASP A 290 -10.19 18.50 16.81
N SER A 291 -11.13 17.63 17.25
CA SER A 291 -12.54 17.69 16.90
C SER A 291 -13.40 17.10 18.02
N GLU A 292 -14.60 17.64 18.18
CA GLU A 292 -15.66 17.09 19.05
C GLU A 292 -16.71 16.30 18.24
N ASP A 293 -16.80 16.50 16.92
CA ASP A 293 -17.85 15.96 16.06
C ASP A 293 -17.35 15.13 14.85
N LEU A 294 -16.02 14.94 14.72
CA LEU A 294 -15.36 14.20 13.62
C LEU A 294 -15.50 14.85 12.23
N LYS A 295 -16.01 16.07 12.15
CA LYS A 295 -16.26 16.81 10.89
C LYS A 295 -15.55 18.15 10.87
N ASP A 296 -15.61 18.89 11.97
CA ASP A 296 -14.97 20.19 12.12
C ASP A 296 -13.67 20.04 12.92
N TRP A 297 -12.54 20.46 12.35
CA TRP A 297 -11.21 20.23 12.87
C TRP A 297 -10.45 21.53 13.13
N ASN A 298 -9.90 21.67 14.33
CA ASN A 298 -9.14 22.84 14.76
C ASN A 298 -7.65 22.52 14.83
N TYR A 299 -6.81 23.33 14.22
CA TYR A 299 -5.35 23.17 14.31
C TYR A 299 -4.86 23.42 15.74
N MET A 300 -3.98 22.55 16.23
CA MET A 300 -3.40 22.66 17.57
C MET A 300 -1.89 22.92 17.52
N SER A 301 -1.14 22.06 16.86
CA SER A 301 0.33 22.10 16.86
C SER A 301 0.94 21.32 15.69
N SER A 302 2.26 21.35 15.59
CA SER A 302 3.02 20.46 14.73
C SER A 302 4.25 19.89 15.45
N PHE A 303 4.78 18.76 14.91
CA PHE A 303 6.01 18.11 15.35
C PHE A 303 6.77 17.53 14.15
N GLY A 304 8.10 17.57 14.20
CA GLY A 304 8.97 16.86 13.27
C GLY A 304 10.10 17.70 12.69
N GLU A 305 9.96 19.02 12.64
CA GLU A 305 11.04 19.88 12.12
C GLU A 305 12.31 19.70 12.97
N GLY A 306 13.40 19.28 12.29
CA GLY A 306 14.71 19.07 12.91
C GLY A 306 14.84 17.77 13.71
N TYR A 307 13.81 16.92 13.81
CA TYR A 307 13.86 15.65 14.52
C TYR A 307 14.04 14.47 13.58
N GLY A 308 15.00 13.59 13.90
CA GLY A 308 15.31 12.40 13.13
C GLY A 308 15.73 12.70 11.69
N VAL A 309 15.45 11.78 10.76
CA VAL A 309 15.69 12.00 9.34
C VAL A 309 14.68 12.97 8.78
N GLN A 310 15.17 13.99 8.09
CA GLN A 310 14.36 15.00 7.39
C GLN A 310 14.27 14.62 5.91
N PRO A 311 13.19 13.98 5.46
CA PRO A 311 13.02 13.57 4.08
C PRO A 311 12.56 14.75 3.22
N CYS A 312 12.41 14.49 1.91
CA CYS A 312 11.63 15.39 1.06
C CYS A 312 10.17 15.45 1.51
N GLN A 313 9.66 14.35 2.10
CA GLN A 313 8.29 14.21 2.52
C GLN A 313 8.13 13.19 3.65
N PHE A 314 7.28 13.54 4.63
CA PHE A 314 6.70 12.60 5.58
C PHE A 314 5.39 12.02 5.02
N GLU A 315 5.12 10.75 5.33
CA GLU A 315 3.92 10.05 4.91
C GLU A 315 3.37 9.15 6.02
N CYS A 316 2.08 8.82 5.94
CA CYS A 316 1.39 7.83 6.76
C CYS A 316 1.77 7.90 8.26
N PRO A 317 1.56 9.04 8.95
CA PRO A 317 1.79 9.09 10.39
C PRO A 317 0.84 8.14 11.10
N ASP A 318 1.33 7.49 12.17
CA ASP A 318 0.51 6.74 13.10
C ASP A 318 0.90 7.11 14.53
N MET A 319 -0.07 7.10 15.44
CA MET A 319 0.16 7.50 16.82
C MET A 319 -0.60 6.60 17.78
N VAL A 320 0.12 5.93 18.68
CA VAL A 320 -0.41 4.93 19.59
C VAL A 320 0.17 5.08 20.99
N GLU A 321 -0.66 4.87 22.02
CA GLU A 321 -0.23 4.82 23.41
C GLU A 321 0.03 3.38 23.83
N LEU A 322 1.20 3.10 24.39
CA LEU A 322 1.64 1.76 24.74
C LEU A 322 2.22 1.72 26.17
N PRO A 323 2.00 0.62 26.91
CA PRO A 323 2.67 0.40 28.19
C PRO A 323 4.17 0.13 27.98
N VAL A 324 5.01 0.72 28.82
CA VAL A 324 6.46 0.46 28.85
C VAL A 324 6.71 -0.80 29.67
N ASP A 325 7.45 -1.77 29.12
CA ASP A 325 7.75 -3.05 29.78
C ASP A 325 6.50 -3.81 30.29
N GLY A 326 5.34 -3.56 29.65
CA GLY A 326 4.07 -4.15 30.05
C GLY A 326 3.39 -3.47 31.26
N ASP A 327 3.97 -2.42 31.83
CA ASP A 327 3.40 -1.66 32.95
C ASP A 327 2.29 -0.73 32.46
N THR A 328 1.03 -1.06 32.76
CA THR A 328 -0.16 -0.31 32.34
C THR A 328 -0.28 1.06 33.01
N GLU A 329 0.41 1.30 34.12
CA GLU A 329 0.45 2.59 34.81
C GLU A 329 1.53 3.53 34.25
N HIS A 330 2.53 2.94 33.57
CA HIS A 330 3.59 3.67 32.90
C HIS A 330 3.49 3.51 31.39
N LYS A 331 2.94 4.51 30.72
CA LYS A 331 2.72 4.49 29.27
C LYS A 331 3.46 5.61 28.58
N LYS A 332 3.77 5.41 27.32
CA LYS A 332 4.30 6.42 26.40
C LYS A 332 3.59 6.36 25.06
N TRP A 333 3.62 7.47 24.35
CA TRP A 333 3.15 7.57 22.99
C TRP A 333 4.29 7.24 22.02
N ALA A 334 3.98 6.41 21.02
CA ALA A 334 4.83 6.20 19.86
C ALA A 334 4.22 6.92 18.67
N LEU A 335 4.94 7.89 18.11
CA LEU A 335 4.62 8.53 16.84
C LEU A 335 5.47 7.87 15.75
N ILE A 336 4.82 7.10 14.90
CA ILE A 336 5.42 6.38 13.76
C ILE A 336 5.30 7.26 12.54
N VAL A 337 6.38 7.41 11.78
CA VAL A 337 6.43 8.32 10.64
C VAL A 337 7.21 7.68 9.50
N ASN A 338 6.64 7.68 8.32
CA ASN A 338 7.28 7.15 7.13
C ASN A 338 7.99 8.25 6.35
N VAL A 339 9.16 7.94 5.81
CA VAL A 339 10.05 8.90 5.14
C VAL A 339 10.41 8.43 3.74
N ASN A 340 10.33 9.35 2.75
CA ASN A 340 10.65 9.03 1.36
C ASN A 340 11.20 10.26 0.60
N PRO A 341 12.45 10.20 0.09
CA PRO A 341 13.49 9.26 0.49
C PRO A 341 14.03 9.59 1.88
N GLY A 342 14.83 8.72 2.46
CA GLY A 342 15.42 8.97 3.77
C GLY A 342 15.96 7.72 4.47
N CYS A 343 15.70 6.54 3.92
CA CYS A 343 16.21 5.28 4.47
C CYS A 343 17.74 5.27 4.52
N TYR A 344 18.31 4.74 5.61
CA TYR A 344 19.76 4.54 5.74
C TYR A 344 20.35 3.73 4.57
N PHE A 345 19.58 2.80 4.01
CA PHE A 345 19.98 1.94 2.87
C PHE A 345 19.46 2.43 1.52
N GLY A 346 18.90 3.63 1.44
CA GLY A 346 18.31 4.21 0.24
C GLY A 346 16.81 3.94 0.09
N GLY A 347 16.11 4.88 -0.53
CA GLY A 347 14.66 4.84 -0.74
C GLY A 347 13.86 5.18 0.50
N SER A 348 12.76 4.48 0.70
CA SER A 348 11.77 4.73 1.76
C SER A 348 12.00 3.88 3.00
N ALA A 349 11.59 4.39 4.18
CA ALA A 349 11.69 3.71 5.47
C ALA A 349 10.68 4.23 6.49
N THR A 350 10.60 3.55 7.64
CA THR A 350 9.77 3.94 8.78
C THR A 350 10.64 4.27 9.98
N GLN A 351 10.60 5.53 10.45
CA GLN A 351 11.18 5.95 11.72
C GLN A 351 10.09 6.16 12.77
N TYR A 352 10.47 6.24 14.05
CA TYR A 352 9.53 6.51 15.13
C TYR A 352 10.12 7.41 16.20
N PHE A 353 9.24 8.05 16.96
CA PHE A 353 9.55 8.88 18.11
C PHE A 353 8.77 8.41 19.32
N ILE A 354 9.42 8.34 20.48
CA ILE A 354 8.77 8.06 21.77
C ILE A 354 8.67 9.34 22.55
N GLY A 355 7.56 9.53 23.26
CA GLY A 355 7.35 10.73 24.04
C GLY A 355 6.00 10.76 24.75
N ASP A 356 5.59 11.95 25.13
CA ASP A 356 4.31 12.23 25.76
C ASP A 356 3.42 13.05 24.81
N PHE A 357 2.11 12.91 24.95
CA PHE A 357 1.14 13.77 24.27
C PHE A 357 0.25 14.42 25.32
N ASP A 358 0.28 15.74 25.43
CA ASP A 358 -0.46 16.51 26.42
C ASP A 358 -1.89 16.86 26.01
N GLY A 359 -2.36 16.29 24.88
CA GLY A 359 -3.64 16.57 24.26
C GLY A 359 -3.62 17.73 23.28
N THR A 360 -2.47 18.40 23.13
CA THR A 360 -2.28 19.50 22.19
C THR A 360 -1.05 19.29 21.32
N ARG A 361 0.05 18.81 21.90
CA ARG A 361 1.33 18.63 21.20
C ARG A 361 2.03 17.35 21.64
N PHE A 362 2.82 16.81 20.74
CA PHE A 362 3.74 15.70 21.02
C PHE A 362 5.07 16.25 21.56
N ILE A 363 5.56 15.67 22.65
CA ILE A 363 6.78 16.04 23.35
C ILE A 363 7.72 14.85 23.29
N CYS A 364 8.72 14.91 22.40
CA CYS A 364 9.66 13.82 22.15
C CYS A 364 10.67 13.66 23.28
N ASP A 365 10.91 12.42 23.73
CA ASP A 365 11.92 12.08 24.73
C ASP A 365 13.35 12.11 24.15
N SER A 366 13.50 11.82 22.86
CA SER A 366 14.81 11.77 22.19
C SER A 366 15.30 13.16 21.79
N LYS A 367 16.64 13.31 21.70
CA LYS A 367 17.24 14.51 21.10
C LYS A 367 16.93 14.56 19.60
N PRO A 368 16.93 15.78 19.00
CA PRO A 368 16.62 15.96 17.57
C PRO A 368 17.48 15.14 16.60
N ASP A 369 18.75 14.94 16.92
CA ASP A 369 19.73 14.21 16.09
C ASP A 369 19.65 12.67 16.20
N VAL A 370 18.73 12.15 17.04
CA VAL A 370 18.54 10.72 17.23
C VAL A 370 17.45 10.21 16.28
N THR A 371 17.80 9.21 15.46
CA THR A 371 16.86 8.49 14.60
C THR A 371 16.67 7.08 15.09
N LYS A 372 15.43 6.69 15.37
CA LYS A 372 15.04 5.31 15.68
C LYS A 372 14.26 4.73 14.51
N TRP A 373 14.73 3.59 14.00
CA TRP A 373 14.11 2.89 12.88
C TRP A 373 13.22 1.76 13.38
N LEU A 374 12.01 1.65 12.84
CA LEU A 374 11.11 0.55 13.17
C LEU A 374 11.53 -0.75 12.47
N ASP A 375 12.13 -0.64 11.33
CA ASP A 375 12.72 -1.76 10.59
C ASP A 375 14.02 -1.30 9.90
N TRP A 376 15.03 -2.16 9.87
CA TRP A 376 16.33 -1.90 9.25
C TRP A 376 16.44 -2.45 7.84
N GLY A 377 15.44 -3.20 7.37
CA GLY A 377 15.36 -3.67 5.99
C GLY A 377 14.90 -2.59 5.02
N LYS A 378 15.06 -2.84 3.74
CA LYS A 378 14.58 -1.93 2.69
C LYS A 378 13.09 -2.05 2.43
N ASP A 379 12.49 -3.22 2.67
CA ASP A 379 11.11 -3.53 2.29
C ASP A 379 10.16 -3.42 3.49
N HIS A 380 10.12 -2.22 4.08
CA HIS A 380 9.23 -1.89 5.19
C HIS A 380 8.82 -0.42 5.12
N TYR A 381 7.58 -0.16 4.74
CA TYR A 381 7.08 1.19 4.55
C TYR A 381 5.59 1.32 4.84
N ALA A 382 5.12 2.57 5.04
CA ALA A 382 3.72 2.92 5.27
C ALA A 382 3.09 2.11 6.41
N THR A 383 3.82 2.04 7.53
CA THR A 383 3.40 1.29 8.71
C THR A 383 2.29 2.03 9.43
N VAL A 384 1.11 1.41 9.49
CA VAL A 384 -0.08 1.94 10.16
C VAL A 384 -0.76 0.84 10.99
N SER A 385 -1.45 1.24 12.06
CA SER A 385 -2.08 0.34 13.01
C SER A 385 -3.57 0.16 12.76
N PHE A 386 -4.10 -1.02 13.13
CA PHE A 386 -5.53 -1.25 13.27
C PHE A 386 -6.13 -0.40 14.39
N SER A 387 -7.29 0.16 14.14
CA SER A 387 -8.14 0.75 15.18
C SER A 387 -9.08 -0.29 15.78
N ASN A 388 -9.67 0.04 16.93
CA ASN A 388 -10.67 -0.79 17.65
C ASN A 388 -10.15 -2.16 18.12
N MET A 389 -8.83 -2.29 18.38
CA MET A 389 -8.16 -3.54 18.78
C MET A 389 -8.08 -3.77 20.29
N GLY A 390 -8.72 -2.94 21.10
CA GLY A 390 -8.62 -2.99 22.55
C GLY A 390 -7.21 -2.68 23.05
N ARG A 391 -6.49 -3.68 23.58
CA ARG A 391 -5.13 -3.47 24.14
C ARG A 391 -4.01 -3.78 23.16
N ARG A 392 -4.30 -4.51 22.09
CA ARG A 392 -3.28 -4.86 21.10
C ARG A 392 -3.08 -3.70 20.11
N VAL A 393 -1.86 -3.47 19.73
CA VAL A 393 -1.53 -2.56 18.63
C VAL A 393 -0.87 -3.38 17.53
N ILE A 394 -1.60 -3.65 16.47
CA ILE A 394 -1.14 -4.45 15.34
C ILE A 394 -0.98 -3.54 14.13
N VAL A 395 0.16 -3.65 13.46
CA VAL A 395 0.50 -2.90 12.26
C VAL A 395 0.69 -3.83 11.06
N VAL A 396 0.37 -3.32 9.87
CA VAL A 396 0.63 -4.00 8.59
C VAL A 396 1.39 -3.06 7.67
N PRO A 397 2.71 -3.23 7.51
CA PRO A 397 3.51 -2.42 6.60
C PRO A 397 3.43 -2.94 5.16
N TRP A 398 3.72 -2.07 4.21
CA TRP A 398 3.99 -2.44 2.82
C TRP A 398 5.40 -3.02 2.69
N MET A 399 5.52 -4.26 2.20
CA MET A 399 6.79 -4.96 2.00
C MET A 399 7.35 -4.61 0.62
N SER A 400 7.76 -3.37 0.46
CA SER A 400 8.42 -2.87 -0.75
C SER A 400 9.12 -1.54 -0.47
N ASN A 401 9.74 -0.95 -1.51
CA ASN A 401 10.47 0.31 -1.41
C ASN A 401 10.22 1.16 -2.65
N TRP A 402 9.96 2.46 -2.47
CA TRP A 402 9.73 3.39 -3.58
C TRP A 402 10.87 3.45 -4.59
N GLN A 403 12.10 3.10 -4.17
CA GLN A 403 13.27 3.06 -5.04
C GLN A 403 13.09 2.09 -6.23
N TYR A 404 12.35 0.98 -6.08
CA TYR A 404 12.27 -0.07 -7.09
C TYR A 404 10.88 -0.72 -7.27
N CYS A 405 9.89 -0.32 -6.52
CA CYS A 405 8.59 -0.97 -6.50
C CYS A 405 7.92 -1.09 -7.88
N ASN A 406 8.16 -0.14 -8.80
CA ASN A 406 7.65 -0.20 -10.17
C ASN A 406 8.41 -1.19 -11.08
N ASN A 407 9.57 -1.69 -10.65
CA ASN A 407 10.47 -2.50 -11.46
C ASN A 407 10.54 -3.97 -11.03
N VAL A 408 9.86 -4.36 -9.94
CA VAL A 408 9.80 -5.78 -9.52
C VAL A 408 9.09 -6.62 -10.58
N PRO A 409 9.51 -7.90 -10.79
CA PRO A 409 9.13 -8.70 -11.96
C PRO A 409 7.77 -9.40 -11.82
N THR A 410 6.87 -8.92 -10.97
CA THR A 410 5.53 -9.51 -10.77
C THR A 410 4.52 -9.00 -11.78
N LYS A 411 3.60 -9.90 -12.24
CA LYS A 411 2.46 -9.65 -13.13
C LYS A 411 1.35 -10.69 -12.87
N PRO A 412 0.09 -10.36 -13.03
CA PRO A 412 -0.57 -9.07 -13.26
C PRO A 412 -0.77 -8.28 -11.95
N PHE A 413 -0.18 -8.69 -10.85
CA PHE A 413 -0.22 -7.99 -9.56
C PHE A 413 1.14 -7.35 -9.25
N ARG A 414 1.14 -6.36 -8.38
CA ARG A 414 2.35 -5.79 -7.79
C ARG A 414 2.06 -5.20 -6.41
N GLY A 415 2.99 -5.38 -5.50
CA GLY A 415 2.87 -5.00 -4.09
C GLY A 415 2.46 -6.18 -3.21
N VAL A 416 3.00 -6.17 -1.99
CA VAL A 416 2.83 -7.23 -0.98
C VAL A 416 2.86 -6.57 0.39
N ASN A 417 2.01 -7.00 1.33
CA ASN A 417 2.15 -6.60 2.73
C ASN A 417 3.15 -7.50 3.46
N ALA A 418 3.89 -6.94 4.39
CA ALA A 418 4.65 -7.71 5.36
C ALA A 418 3.70 -8.48 6.29
N LEU A 419 4.23 -9.44 7.03
CA LEU A 419 3.46 -10.08 8.10
C LEU A 419 2.99 -9.02 9.10
N PRO A 420 1.75 -9.13 9.61
CA PRO A 420 1.27 -8.28 10.69
C PRO A 420 2.20 -8.38 11.91
N ARG A 421 2.49 -7.25 12.55
CA ARG A 421 3.35 -7.18 13.73
C ARG A 421 2.60 -6.53 14.89
N GLU A 422 2.79 -7.06 16.08
CA GLU A 422 2.29 -6.47 17.32
C GLU A 422 3.37 -5.58 17.92
N LEU A 423 2.99 -4.35 18.26
CA LEU A 423 3.89 -3.35 18.82
C LEU A 423 3.91 -3.41 20.35
N GLY A 424 5.05 -3.10 20.92
CA GLY A 424 5.25 -2.93 22.36
C GLY A 424 6.36 -1.92 22.65
N LEU A 425 6.45 -1.44 23.87
CA LEU A 425 7.57 -0.62 24.33
C LEU A 425 8.41 -1.39 25.36
N TYR A 426 9.73 -1.26 25.24
CA TYR A 426 10.67 -1.84 26.19
C TYR A 426 11.79 -0.88 26.52
N THR A 427 12.30 -1.01 27.75
CA THR A 427 13.43 -0.21 28.23
C THR A 427 14.74 -0.94 28.00
N GLN A 428 15.72 -0.24 27.45
CA GLN A 428 17.07 -0.76 27.27
C GLN A 428 18.10 0.34 27.48
N SER A 429 19.13 0.09 28.28
CA SER A 429 20.21 1.04 28.58
C SER A 429 19.72 2.45 29.01
N GLY A 430 18.54 2.52 29.64
CA GLY A 430 17.95 3.77 30.11
C GLY A 430 17.16 4.56 29.03
N ASP A 431 16.99 4.00 27.85
CA ASP A 431 16.15 4.57 26.79
C ASP A 431 14.95 3.63 26.47
N ILE A 432 13.90 4.14 25.85
CA ILE A 432 12.70 3.40 25.49
C ILE A 432 12.69 3.15 23.98
N TYR A 433 12.42 1.91 23.60
CA TYR A 433 12.38 1.47 22.22
C TYR A 433 11.04 0.84 21.87
N LEU A 434 10.68 0.91 20.58
CA LEU A 434 9.51 0.24 20.02
C LEU A 434 9.89 -1.16 19.51
N SER A 435 9.24 -2.18 20.04
CA SER A 435 9.32 -3.54 19.49
C SER A 435 8.21 -3.78 18.49
N ALA A 436 8.47 -4.61 17.48
CA ALA A 436 7.52 -4.99 16.43
C ALA A 436 7.69 -6.48 16.11
N ALA A 437 7.07 -7.33 16.92
CA ALA A 437 7.14 -8.78 16.77
C ALA A 437 6.03 -9.30 15.82
N PRO A 438 6.28 -10.33 15.01
CA PRO A 438 5.21 -10.99 14.27
C PRO A 438 4.08 -11.42 15.21
N VAL A 439 2.83 -11.23 14.78
CA VAL A 439 1.66 -11.61 15.59
C VAL A 439 1.64 -13.11 15.86
N ALA A 440 1.06 -13.51 16.99
CA ALA A 440 1.01 -14.92 17.40
C ALA A 440 0.27 -15.81 16.41
N GLU A 441 -0.66 -15.23 15.65
CA GLU A 441 -1.48 -15.89 14.63
C GLU A 441 -0.65 -16.47 13.47
N VAL A 442 0.59 -15.99 13.24
CA VAL A 442 1.53 -16.59 12.26
C VAL A 442 1.72 -18.09 12.49
N LYS A 443 1.61 -18.55 13.74
CA LYS A 443 1.70 -19.99 14.08
C LYS A 443 0.60 -20.84 13.40
N ASN A 444 -0.53 -20.23 13.02
CA ASN A 444 -1.62 -20.92 12.31
C ASN A 444 -1.22 -21.34 10.88
N LEU A 445 -0.16 -20.77 10.32
CA LEU A 445 0.39 -21.13 9.02
C LEU A 445 1.25 -22.41 9.07
N ARG A 446 1.68 -22.85 10.26
CA ARG A 446 2.55 -24.01 10.43
C ARG A 446 1.81 -25.29 10.09
N LYS A 447 2.35 -26.08 9.16
CA LYS A 447 1.82 -27.41 8.79
C LYS A 447 2.56 -28.53 9.51
N GLU A 448 3.87 -28.41 9.59
CA GLU A 448 4.75 -29.38 10.21
C GLU A 448 5.86 -28.67 10.97
N THR A 449 6.25 -29.18 12.12
CA THR A 449 7.39 -28.67 12.89
C THR A 449 8.40 -29.79 13.06
N LYS A 450 9.66 -29.51 12.75
CA LYS A 450 10.77 -30.44 12.96
C LYS A 450 11.80 -29.80 13.87
N GLU A 451 12.12 -30.49 14.95
CA GLU A 451 13.18 -30.09 15.86
C GLU A 451 14.47 -30.83 15.51
N ILE A 452 15.58 -30.09 15.45
CA ILE A 452 16.90 -30.64 15.27
C ILE A 452 17.62 -30.49 16.61
N PRO A 453 18.13 -31.60 17.21
CA PRO A 453 18.86 -31.54 18.47
C PRO A 453 20.08 -30.61 18.39
N ALA A 454 20.48 -30.02 19.51
CA ALA A 454 21.65 -29.17 19.60
C ALA A 454 22.92 -29.91 19.12
N PHE A 455 23.74 -29.24 18.35
CA PHE A 455 25.01 -29.74 17.84
C PHE A 455 26.04 -28.63 17.76
N THR A 456 27.31 -28.98 17.72
CA THR A 456 28.40 -28.01 17.58
C THR A 456 28.84 -27.90 16.12
N VAL A 457 28.91 -26.69 15.60
CA VAL A 457 29.42 -26.39 14.27
C VAL A 457 30.83 -25.85 14.40
N ALA A 458 31.81 -26.53 13.80
CA ALA A 458 33.19 -26.06 13.72
C ALA A 458 33.48 -25.36 12.38
N ASN A 459 32.78 -25.77 11.34
CA ASN A 459 32.81 -25.23 9.98
C ASN A 459 31.37 -25.21 9.44
N ASP A 460 31.21 -25.36 8.13
CA ASP A 460 29.87 -25.46 7.51
C ASP A 460 29.16 -26.76 7.91
N TYR A 461 27.87 -26.67 8.15
CA TYR A 461 27.01 -27.79 8.42
C TYR A 461 25.74 -27.69 7.57
N HIS A 462 25.48 -28.72 6.78
CA HIS A 462 24.37 -28.79 5.84
C HIS A 462 23.16 -29.45 6.48
N ILE A 463 22.03 -28.74 6.53
CA ILE A 463 20.80 -29.23 7.17
C ILE A 463 19.68 -29.58 6.18
N GLU A 464 19.90 -29.45 4.89
CA GLU A 464 18.88 -29.62 3.84
C GLU A 464 18.21 -31.00 3.92
N SER A 465 18.99 -32.05 4.17
CA SER A 465 18.46 -33.42 4.32
C SER A 465 17.64 -33.63 5.58
N LEU A 466 17.71 -32.71 6.53
CA LEU A 466 16.98 -32.74 7.78
C LEU A 466 15.66 -31.95 7.70
N LEU A 467 15.49 -31.11 6.68
CA LEU A 467 14.30 -30.29 6.51
C LEU A 467 13.22 -31.08 5.75
N PRO A 468 11.92 -30.89 6.10
CA PRO A 468 10.85 -31.39 5.26
C PRO A 468 10.83 -30.64 3.92
N ASP A 469 10.20 -31.25 2.91
CA ASP A 469 9.91 -30.56 1.65
C ASP A 469 8.95 -29.37 1.93
N ASN A 470 9.36 -28.16 1.59
CA ASN A 470 8.67 -26.95 2.00
C ASN A 470 8.42 -25.97 0.84
N GLU A 471 8.81 -26.34 -0.38
CA GLU A 471 8.66 -25.48 -1.57
C GLU A 471 9.17 -24.02 -1.38
N GLY A 472 10.06 -23.80 -0.41
CA GLY A 472 10.60 -22.48 -0.05
C GLY A 472 9.76 -21.68 0.95
N ALA A 473 8.68 -22.25 1.51
CA ALA A 473 7.83 -21.61 2.51
C ALA A 473 8.05 -22.24 3.88
N TYR A 474 8.82 -21.59 4.75
CA TYR A 474 9.16 -22.10 6.08
C TYR A 474 9.46 -21.00 7.09
N GLU A 475 9.40 -21.35 8.36
CA GLU A 475 9.89 -20.57 9.49
C GLU A 475 11.11 -21.30 10.07
N LEU A 476 12.19 -20.56 10.30
CA LEU A 476 13.41 -21.07 10.92
C LEU A 476 13.62 -20.36 12.26
N SER A 477 13.69 -21.14 13.35
CA SER A 477 14.02 -20.67 14.69
C SER A 477 15.32 -21.33 15.16
N LEU A 478 16.30 -20.55 15.56
CA LEU A 478 17.63 -20.99 15.93
C LEU A 478 18.03 -20.39 17.28
N ASP A 479 18.46 -21.24 18.21
CA ASP A 479 19.20 -20.81 19.39
C ASP A 479 20.70 -21.00 19.14
N ILE A 480 21.46 -19.92 19.13
CA ILE A 480 22.88 -19.95 18.74
C ILE A 480 23.74 -19.46 19.89
N THR A 481 24.77 -20.26 20.27
CA THR A 481 25.79 -19.89 21.22
C THR A 481 27.15 -19.86 20.54
N ALA A 482 27.85 -18.71 20.60
CA ALA A 482 29.20 -18.57 20.07
C ALA A 482 30.23 -18.81 21.16
N GLU A 483 31.12 -19.82 21.01
CA GLU A 483 32.23 -20.04 21.95
C GLU A 483 33.52 -19.33 21.49
N LYS A 484 33.88 -19.46 20.23
CA LYS A 484 35.14 -18.94 19.66
C LYS A 484 34.98 -18.32 18.27
N ALA A 485 33.79 -18.41 17.68
CA ALA A 485 33.54 -17.90 16.35
C ALA A 485 33.47 -16.37 16.37
N GLU A 486 34.03 -15.73 15.35
CA GLU A 486 33.92 -14.30 15.09
C GLU A 486 32.68 -14.00 14.22
N ILE A 487 32.32 -14.94 13.35
CA ILE A 487 31.17 -14.87 12.47
C ILE A 487 30.34 -16.13 12.67
N ILE A 488 29.03 -15.96 12.87
CA ILE A 488 28.09 -17.05 13.05
C ILE A 488 26.77 -16.73 12.36
N GLY A 489 26.23 -17.68 11.59
CA GLY A 489 24.98 -17.46 10.86
C GLY A 489 24.60 -18.65 9.99
N PHE A 490 23.80 -18.39 8.98
CA PHE A 490 23.33 -19.39 8.03
C PHE A 490 23.17 -18.80 6.62
N SER A 491 23.18 -19.67 5.62
CA SER A 491 22.95 -19.32 4.22
C SER A 491 21.69 -20.03 3.71
N LEU A 492 20.82 -19.29 3.05
CA LEU A 492 19.72 -19.82 2.26
C LEU A 492 20.18 -19.84 0.80
N PHE A 493 20.12 -20.97 0.13
CA PHE A 493 20.59 -21.12 -1.23
C PHE A 493 19.73 -22.09 -2.05
N ASN A 494 19.89 -22.03 -3.37
CA ASN A 494 19.22 -22.93 -4.31
C ASN A 494 20.23 -23.62 -5.25
N ASP A 495 19.73 -24.55 -6.07
CA ASP A 495 20.55 -25.33 -7.02
C ASP A 495 21.24 -24.50 -8.10
N LYS A 496 20.87 -23.23 -8.26
CA LYS A 496 21.50 -22.31 -9.21
C LYS A 496 22.70 -21.55 -8.63
N GLY A 497 22.99 -21.76 -7.34
CA GLY A 497 24.02 -21.01 -6.62
C GLY A 497 23.61 -19.60 -6.21
N GLU A 498 22.31 -19.27 -6.32
CA GLU A 498 21.75 -18.05 -5.75
C GLU A 498 21.63 -18.23 -4.25
N LYS A 499 22.01 -17.22 -3.46
CA LYS A 499 22.00 -17.32 -2.00
C LYS A 499 21.77 -16.00 -1.29
N VAL A 500 21.30 -16.11 -0.05
CA VAL A 500 21.26 -15.04 0.95
C VAL A 500 22.05 -15.53 2.17
N ASP A 501 23.06 -14.77 2.57
CA ASP A 501 23.84 -15.03 3.78
C ASP A 501 23.31 -14.14 4.92
N ILE A 502 22.96 -14.74 6.06
CA ILE A 502 22.49 -14.03 7.26
C ILE A 502 23.43 -14.42 8.40
N TYR A 503 24.16 -13.44 8.95
CA TYR A 503 25.17 -13.72 9.95
C TYR A 503 25.42 -12.57 10.93
N PHE A 504 25.86 -12.92 12.12
CA PHE A 504 26.40 -11.99 13.10
C PHE A 504 27.92 -11.86 12.91
N ASN A 505 28.41 -10.66 12.75
CA ASN A 505 29.82 -10.29 12.87
C ASN A 505 30.02 -9.80 14.31
N LEU A 506 30.49 -10.68 15.17
CA LEU A 506 30.58 -10.41 16.61
C LEU A 506 31.61 -9.33 16.97
N PRO A 507 32.83 -9.30 16.35
CA PRO A 507 33.77 -8.21 16.58
C PRO A 507 33.25 -6.84 16.18
N GLU A 508 32.46 -6.77 15.11
CA GLU A 508 31.87 -5.52 14.63
C GLU A 508 30.50 -5.24 15.25
N ARG A 509 29.95 -6.20 16.02
CA ARG A 509 28.61 -6.13 16.61
C ARG A 509 27.55 -5.82 15.57
N LYS A 510 27.54 -6.58 14.45
CA LYS A 510 26.62 -6.38 13.31
C LYS A 510 25.87 -7.66 12.97
N LEU A 511 24.58 -7.54 12.75
CA LEU A 511 23.80 -8.52 12.00
C LEU A 511 23.83 -8.11 10.52
N VAL A 512 24.20 -9.02 9.64
CA VAL A 512 24.30 -8.78 8.20
C VAL A 512 23.34 -9.72 7.47
N MET A 513 22.54 -9.16 6.56
CA MET A 513 21.83 -9.92 5.54
C MET A 513 22.43 -9.57 4.18
N ASP A 514 23.27 -10.45 3.64
CA ASP A 514 23.88 -10.28 2.33
C ASP A 514 23.05 -10.96 1.25
N ARG A 515 22.36 -10.17 0.43
CA ARG A 515 21.58 -10.63 -0.72
C ARG A 515 22.25 -10.35 -2.07
N THR A 516 23.52 -10.02 -2.09
CA THR A 516 24.25 -9.67 -3.34
C THR A 516 24.27 -10.80 -4.36
N LYS A 517 24.01 -12.04 -3.92
CA LYS A 517 23.96 -13.25 -4.74
C LYS A 517 22.58 -13.90 -4.80
N SER A 518 21.50 -13.19 -4.44
CA SER A 518 20.14 -13.74 -4.36
C SER A 518 19.39 -13.77 -5.70
N GLY A 519 20.05 -13.77 -6.83
CA GLY A 519 19.45 -13.78 -8.16
C GLY A 519 19.26 -12.37 -8.72
N ILE A 520 18.02 -11.93 -8.94
CA ILE A 520 17.75 -10.57 -9.44
C ILE A 520 17.97 -9.57 -8.30
N VAL A 521 19.02 -8.77 -8.40
CA VAL A 521 19.40 -7.80 -7.35
C VAL A 521 19.49 -6.35 -7.87
N ASP A 522 19.42 -6.14 -9.19
CA ASP A 522 19.61 -4.84 -9.83
C ASP A 522 18.32 -4.34 -10.47
N PHE A 523 17.39 -3.87 -9.64
CA PHE A 523 16.15 -3.22 -10.07
C PHE A 523 15.88 -1.88 -9.35
N GLY A 524 16.90 -1.34 -8.67
CA GLY A 524 16.79 -0.16 -7.80
C GLY A 524 16.96 1.18 -8.50
N LYS A 525 16.48 1.36 -9.73
CA LYS A 525 16.45 2.67 -10.37
C LYS A 525 15.39 3.54 -9.72
N ASN A 526 15.71 4.82 -9.49
CA ASN A 526 14.74 5.80 -9.05
C ASN A 526 13.57 5.86 -10.03
N SER A 527 12.35 5.70 -9.54
CA SER A 527 11.13 5.70 -10.37
C SER A 527 10.84 7.07 -11.02
N VAL A 528 11.37 8.16 -10.47
CA VAL A 528 11.17 9.53 -10.96
C VAL A 528 12.27 9.91 -11.94
N THR A 529 13.54 9.66 -11.61
CA THR A 529 14.69 10.06 -12.42
C THR A 529 15.20 8.96 -13.35
N HIS A 530 14.76 7.71 -13.15
CA HIS A 530 15.31 6.50 -13.80
C HIS A 530 16.80 6.27 -13.53
N GLU A 531 17.36 6.99 -12.58
CA GLU A 531 18.74 6.82 -12.11
C GLU A 531 18.79 5.81 -10.97
N ILE A 532 19.92 5.11 -10.86
CA ILE A 532 20.20 4.29 -9.68
C ILE A 532 20.53 5.25 -8.55
N GLU A 533 19.72 5.23 -7.48
CA GLU A 533 20.06 6.01 -6.28
C GLU A 533 21.39 5.51 -5.69
N VAL A 534 22.38 6.40 -5.67
CA VAL A 534 23.77 6.06 -5.32
C VAL A 534 23.98 6.03 -3.79
N HIS A 535 22.92 6.17 -2.98
CA HIS A 535 23.08 6.22 -1.53
C HIS A 535 23.59 4.92 -0.91
N ASP A 536 23.64 3.83 -1.67
CA ASP A 536 24.22 2.61 -1.18
C ASP A 536 25.18 1.97 -2.20
N ARG A 537 26.45 2.23 -2.01
CA ARG A 537 27.52 1.46 -2.66
C ARG A 537 27.67 0.06 -2.07
N ARG A 538 26.90 -0.27 -1.02
CA ARG A 538 26.93 -1.57 -0.34
C ARG A 538 25.72 -2.34 -0.79
N LYS A 539 25.97 -3.41 -1.49
CA LYS A 539 24.96 -4.41 -1.84
C LYS A 539 24.57 -5.28 -0.64
N THR A 540 25.03 -4.96 0.56
CA THR A 540 24.71 -5.61 1.84
C THR A 540 23.77 -4.74 2.64
N THR A 541 22.69 -5.31 3.12
CA THR A 541 21.87 -4.71 4.16
C THR A 541 22.52 -5.07 5.50
N SER A 542 23.18 -4.11 6.14
CA SER A 542 23.74 -4.32 7.47
C SER A 542 22.90 -3.58 8.51
N ILE A 543 22.53 -4.25 9.56
CA ILE A 543 21.99 -3.62 10.76
C ILE A 543 23.19 -3.06 11.53
N ASN A 544 23.28 -1.73 11.57
CA ASN A 544 24.28 -1.10 12.41
C ASN A 544 23.79 -1.13 13.86
N TYR A 545 24.62 -1.65 14.72
CA TYR A 545 24.47 -1.73 16.18
C TYR A 545 23.37 -2.69 16.66
N ILE A 546 23.85 -3.85 17.02
CA ILE A 546 23.30 -4.66 18.07
C ILE A 546 24.00 -4.21 19.36
N ASP A 547 23.71 -3.01 19.82
CA ASP A 547 24.32 -2.59 21.10
C ASP A 547 23.76 -3.37 22.26
N ASP A 548 22.61 -4.00 22.09
CA ASP A 548 21.90 -4.63 23.17
C ASP A 548 20.95 -5.76 22.73
N PHE A 549 21.29 -6.50 21.70
CA PHE A 549 20.71 -7.83 21.62
C PHE A 549 21.31 -8.63 22.78
N ALA A 550 20.53 -8.89 23.80
CA ALA A 550 20.78 -10.01 24.67
C ALA A 550 20.72 -11.25 23.77
N LEU A 551 21.90 -11.76 23.39
CA LEU A 551 22.02 -13.14 22.95
C LEU A 551 21.64 -13.95 24.19
N ALA A 552 20.35 -14.31 24.30
CA ALA A 552 19.88 -15.23 25.32
C ALA A 552 20.36 -16.62 24.99
#